data_3adb3042585bb7b32e3a423635e12026
#
_entry.id   3adb3042585bb7b32e3a423635e12026
#
_cell.length_a   1.000
_cell.length_b   1.000
_cell.length_c   1.000
_cell.angle_alpha   90.00
_cell.angle_beta   90.00
_cell.angle_gamma   90.00
#
_symmetry.space_group_name_H-M   'P 1'
#
loop_
_entity.id
_entity.type
_entity.pdbx_description
1 polymer ?
#
loop_
_entity_poly.entity_id
_entity_poly.type
_entity_poly.pdbx_seq_one_letter_code
_entity_poly.pdbx_strand_id
1 'polypeptide(L)'
;AYIACGLAEESKEPVVISCTGATASRNYMPALTEAYYRKLPILAVTSCRDIAWVGQNSPQQIDRSVQPKDIVRYSLHLPTLHNKQEEDRYTTLINKAILELSKDGGGPVHINLTNGYTGKYTTKELPKVRVIQRISKFDSFPTLPKGKIGIFVGAHSVWTEELLNAVEKFCRLNNAVVLCDHLSNYHGDYEVFHNLITCQKQYRPACSNLDLMVYI
;
A
#
# COMPACT_ATOMS: atom_id res chain seq x y z
N ALA A 1 -14.76 20.99 -0.91
CA ALA A 1 -14.81 19.57 -0.55
C ALA A 1 -16.17 18.94 -0.84
N TYR A 2 -17.33 19.60 -0.58
CA TYR A 2 -18.66 19.05 -0.89
C TYR A 2 -18.88 18.78 -2.39
N ILE A 3 -18.29 19.59 -3.29
CA ILE A 3 -18.30 19.29 -4.73
C ILE A 3 -17.65 17.94 -5.01
N ALA A 4 -16.58 17.60 -4.29
CA ALA A 4 -15.94 16.30 -4.44
C ALA A 4 -16.84 15.14 -3.99
N CYS A 5 -17.67 15.34 -2.94
CA CYS A 5 -18.66 14.35 -2.55
C CYS A 5 -19.68 14.10 -3.67
N GLY A 6 -20.19 15.16 -4.28
CA GLY A 6 -21.10 15.06 -5.43
C GLY A 6 -20.47 14.37 -6.64
N LEU A 7 -19.23 14.73 -6.97
CA LEU A 7 -18.48 14.09 -8.07
C LEU A 7 -18.24 12.59 -7.81
N ALA A 8 -17.81 12.22 -6.60
CA ALA A 8 -17.59 10.82 -6.25
C ALA A 8 -18.89 10.00 -6.28
N GLU A 9 -20.00 10.62 -5.86
CA GLU A 9 -21.32 9.97 -5.90
C GLU A 9 -21.79 9.72 -7.33
N GLU A 10 -21.64 10.70 -8.21
CA GLU A 10 -22.10 10.59 -9.60
C GLU A 10 -21.18 9.70 -10.44
N SER A 11 -19.87 9.88 -10.35
CA SER A 11 -18.91 9.13 -11.18
C SER A 11 -18.66 7.72 -10.70
N LYS A 12 -18.89 7.43 -9.40
CA LYS A 12 -18.48 6.20 -8.70
C LYS A 12 -16.96 5.97 -8.72
N GLU A 13 -16.19 7.02 -9.02
CA GLU A 13 -14.73 6.99 -9.10
C GLU A 13 -14.10 7.76 -7.94
N PRO A 14 -12.86 7.43 -7.56
CA PRO A 14 -12.12 8.19 -6.56
C PRO A 14 -11.89 9.64 -7.00
N VAL A 15 -12.17 10.58 -6.10
CA VAL A 15 -11.95 12.02 -6.31
C VAL A 15 -10.82 12.52 -5.43
N VAL A 16 -9.86 13.23 -6.03
CA VAL A 16 -8.73 13.81 -5.31
C VAL A 16 -9.00 15.28 -5.01
N ILE A 17 -8.80 15.67 -3.75
CA ILE A 17 -8.79 17.07 -3.33
C ILE A 17 -7.45 17.43 -2.73
N SER A 18 -6.96 18.63 -3.00
CA SER A 18 -5.73 19.13 -2.41
C SER A 18 -5.85 20.59 -1.98
N CYS A 19 -5.06 20.99 -1.03
CA CYS A 19 -5.02 22.35 -0.55
C CYS A 19 -3.62 22.76 -0.07
N THR A 20 -3.44 24.06 0.07
CA THR A 20 -2.27 24.67 0.70
C THR A 20 -2.35 24.55 2.23
N GLY A 21 -1.61 25.38 2.94
CA GLY A 21 -1.39 25.33 4.37
C GLY A 21 -2.59 25.22 5.30
N ALA A 22 -2.29 25.20 6.50
CA ALA A 22 -3.02 25.02 7.76
C ALA A 22 -4.55 24.97 7.71
N THR A 23 -5.18 26.14 7.72
CA THR A 23 -6.64 26.28 7.86
C THR A 23 -7.42 25.76 6.66
N ALA A 24 -6.84 25.81 5.45
CA ALA A 24 -7.46 25.25 4.26
C ALA A 24 -7.82 23.76 4.43
N SER A 25 -6.93 22.97 5.01
CA SER A 25 -7.19 21.55 5.27
C SER A 25 -8.29 21.32 6.32
N ARG A 26 -8.48 22.24 7.26
CA ARG A 26 -9.55 22.12 8.26
C ARG A 26 -10.93 22.33 7.66
N ASN A 27 -11.03 23.11 6.57
CA ASN A 27 -12.28 23.29 5.83
C ASN A 27 -12.73 22.02 5.07
N TYR A 28 -11.88 21.01 4.99
CA TYR A 28 -12.28 19.72 4.41
C TYR A 28 -13.07 18.85 5.39
N MET A 29 -12.90 19.04 6.69
CA MET A 29 -13.43 18.15 7.71
C MET A 29 -14.94 17.92 7.60
N PRO A 30 -15.80 18.92 7.44
CA PRO A 30 -17.23 18.68 7.33
C PRO A 30 -17.61 17.78 6.16
N ALA A 31 -17.02 18.00 4.99
CA ALA A 31 -17.28 17.20 3.81
C ALA A 31 -16.62 15.82 3.86
N LEU A 32 -15.46 15.68 4.51
CA LEU A 32 -14.84 14.37 4.74
C LEU A 32 -15.64 13.55 5.74
N THR A 33 -16.25 14.18 6.74
CA THR A 33 -17.19 13.50 7.65
C THR A 33 -18.38 12.95 6.86
N GLU A 34 -18.99 13.75 6.00
CA GLU A 34 -20.08 13.31 5.11
C GLU A 34 -19.60 12.14 4.23
N ALA A 35 -18.42 12.28 3.60
CA ALA A 35 -17.84 11.22 2.78
C ALA A 35 -17.56 9.93 3.56
N TYR A 36 -17.17 10.03 4.83
CA TYR A 36 -16.91 8.86 5.68
C TYR A 36 -18.17 8.04 5.91
N TYR A 37 -19.25 8.68 6.33
CA TYR A 37 -20.52 7.99 6.60
C TYR A 37 -21.23 7.51 5.34
N ARG A 38 -21.03 8.20 4.21
CA ARG A 38 -21.55 7.78 2.89
C ARG A 38 -20.61 6.84 2.13
N LYS A 39 -19.42 6.53 2.67
CA LYS A 39 -18.41 5.68 2.04
C LYS A 39 -17.93 6.19 0.67
N LEU A 40 -17.84 7.50 0.50
CA LEU A 40 -17.38 8.10 -0.75
C LEU A 40 -15.85 8.08 -0.85
N PRO A 41 -15.28 7.61 -1.96
CA PRO A 41 -13.83 7.45 -2.13
C PRO A 41 -13.16 8.81 -2.42
N ILE A 42 -12.90 9.59 -1.38
CA ILE A 42 -12.22 10.89 -1.51
C ILE A 42 -10.80 10.79 -0.98
N LEU A 43 -9.81 11.10 -1.82
CA LEU A 43 -8.41 11.24 -1.42
C LEU A 43 -8.09 12.70 -1.14
N ALA A 44 -7.92 13.03 0.14
CA ALA A 44 -7.44 14.35 0.55
C ALA A 44 -5.91 14.36 0.62
N VAL A 45 -5.27 15.13 -0.23
CA VAL A 45 -3.81 15.33 -0.23
C VAL A 45 -3.51 16.71 0.33
N THR A 46 -2.77 16.76 1.42
CA THR A 46 -2.32 18.02 2.03
C THR A 46 -0.80 18.04 2.10
N SER A 47 -0.23 19.24 2.21
CA SER A 47 1.21 19.37 2.39
C SER A 47 1.54 20.26 3.59
N CYS A 48 2.65 19.97 4.24
CA CYS A 48 3.18 20.76 5.33
C CYS A 48 4.70 20.87 5.20
N ARG A 49 5.29 21.77 5.98
CA ARG A 49 6.73 21.69 6.28
C ARG A 49 6.99 20.57 7.27
N ASP A 50 8.24 20.37 7.64
CA ASP A 50 8.60 19.39 8.66
C ASP A 50 7.80 19.62 9.95
N ILE A 51 7.37 18.53 10.58
CA ILE A 51 6.57 18.57 11.81
C ILE A 51 7.30 19.27 12.97
N ALA A 52 8.62 19.33 12.92
CA ALA A 52 9.43 20.08 13.89
C ALA A 52 9.08 21.58 13.96
N TRP A 53 8.45 22.12 12.92
CA TRP A 53 8.00 23.51 12.89
C TRP A 53 6.65 23.75 13.57
N VAL A 54 5.94 22.69 13.95
CA VAL A 54 4.67 22.82 14.68
C VAL A 54 4.93 23.38 16.07
N GLY A 55 4.20 24.45 16.45
CA GLY A 55 4.39 25.14 17.72
C GLY A 55 5.58 26.10 17.78
N GLN A 56 6.31 26.30 16.69
CA GLN A 56 7.46 27.20 16.60
C GLN A 56 7.09 28.60 16.05
N ASN A 57 5.85 29.04 16.21
CA ASN A 57 5.33 30.29 15.67
C ASN A 57 5.53 30.49 14.15
N SER A 58 5.73 29.38 13.43
CA SER A 58 5.82 29.37 11.97
C SER A 58 4.42 29.52 11.38
N PRO A 59 4.20 30.45 10.44
CA PRO A 59 2.88 30.67 9.88
C PRO A 59 2.39 29.44 9.12
N GLN A 60 1.09 29.16 9.22
CA GLN A 60 0.40 28.07 8.55
C GLN A 60 0.94 26.65 8.89
N GLN A 61 1.51 26.49 10.07
CA GLN A 61 1.95 25.20 10.58
C GLN A 61 0.99 24.68 11.64
N ILE A 62 0.30 23.61 11.30
CA ILE A 62 -0.55 22.83 12.22
C ILE A 62 -0.22 21.36 12.10
N ASP A 63 -0.44 20.61 13.15
CA ASP A 63 -0.32 19.17 13.11
C ASP A 63 -1.48 18.55 12.30
N ARG A 64 -1.13 17.84 11.23
CA ARG A 64 -2.04 17.09 10.36
C ARG A 64 -1.62 15.63 10.23
N SER A 65 -0.68 15.20 11.05
CA SER A 65 -0.19 13.82 11.02
C SER A 65 -1.29 12.80 11.33
N VAL A 66 -2.24 13.18 12.17
CA VAL A 66 -3.39 12.36 12.54
C VAL A 66 -4.69 13.12 12.31
N GLN A 67 -5.69 12.42 11.78
CA GLN A 67 -7.04 12.94 11.60
C GLN A 67 -8.01 12.28 12.62
N PRO A 68 -9.13 12.92 12.97
CA PRO A 68 -10.20 12.27 13.72
C PRO A 68 -10.65 10.97 13.04
N LYS A 69 -11.04 9.98 13.84
CA LYS A 69 -11.31 8.61 13.36
C LYS A 69 -12.50 8.50 12.40
N ASP A 70 -13.44 9.43 12.48
CA ASP A 70 -14.68 9.45 11.70
C ASP A 70 -14.65 10.47 10.55
N ILE A 71 -13.48 10.94 10.19
CA ILE A 71 -13.29 11.83 9.04
C ILE A 71 -12.62 11.10 7.88
N VAL A 72 -11.70 10.17 8.18
CA VAL A 72 -11.01 9.36 7.18
C VAL A 72 -10.82 7.93 7.66
N ARG A 73 -10.85 6.98 6.74
CA ARG A 73 -10.58 5.56 7.04
C ARG A 73 -9.11 5.30 7.32
N TYR A 74 -8.27 6.03 6.62
CA TYR A 74 -6.82 5.93 6.75
C TYR A 74 -6.17 7.30 6.62
N SER A 75 -5.26 7.60 7.51
CA SER A 75 -4.44 8.82 7.47
C SER A 75 -2.98 8.44 7.40
N LEU A 76 -2.27 9.00 6.43
CA LEU A 76 -0.85 8.76 6.20
C LEU A 76 -0.10 10.09 6.25
N HIS A 77 0.93 10.15 7.09
CA HIS A 77 1.90 11.23 7.08
C HIS A 77 3.22 10.73 6.48
N LEU A 78 3.72 11.43 5.47
CA LEU A 78 4.97 11.14 4.79
C LEU A 78 5.99 12.24 5.09
N PRO A 79 6.98 11.99 5.94
CA PRO A 79 8.13 12.86 6.14
C PRO A 79 8.95 13.08 4.87
N THR A 80 9.91 13.99 4.93
CA THR A 80 10.86 14.18 3.81
C THR A 80 11.61 12.89 3.52
N LEU A 81 11.74 12.58 2.23
CA LEU A 81 12.43 11.40 1.74
C LEU A 81 13.96 11.61 1.75
N HIS A 82 14.73 10.70 2.33
CA HIS A 82 16.18 10.80 2.43
C HIS A 82 16.96 9.69 1.72
N ASN A 83 16.34 8.53 1.51
CA ASN A 83 17.03 7.37 0.94
C ASN A 83 16.06 6.40 0.22
N LYS A 84 16.63 5.44 -0.51
CA LYS A 84 15.87 4.46 -1.30
C LYS A 84 15.01 3.53 -0.46
N GLN A 85 15.45 3.18 0.73
CA GLN A 85 14.67 2.31 1.63
C GLN A 85 13.38 3.01 2.09
N GLU A 86 13.46 4.31 2.38
CA GLU A 86 12.27 5.12 2.70
C GLU A 86 11.34 5.26 1.49
N GLU A 87 11.90 5.41 0.29
CA GLU A 87 11.12 5.45 -0.96
C GLU A 87 10.30 4.17 -1.15
N ASP A 88 10.90 3.00 -0.96
CA ASP A 88 10.23 1.71 -1.07
C ASP A 88 9.13 1.55 0.01
N ARG A 89 9.41 2.02 1.23
CA ARG A 89 8.42 2.06 2.30
C ARG A 89 7.27 3.01 1.96
N TYR A 90 7.55 4.21 1.48
CA TYR A 90 6.52 5.20 1.15
C TYR A 90 5.66 4.73 -0.02
N THR A 91 6.27 4.10 -1.02
CA THR A 91 5.53 3.46 -2.12
C THR A 91 4.52 2.44 -1.59
N THR A 92 4.92 1.60 -0.64
CA THR A 92 4.02 0.62 -0.01
C THR A 92 2.90 1.29 0.79
N LEU A 93 3.21 2.32 1.58
CA LEU A 93 2.23 3.04 2.40
C LEU A 93 1.23 3.84 1.55
N ILE A 94 1.68 4.45 0.45
CA ILE A 94 0.81 5.18 -0.49
C ILE A 94 -0.14 4.19 -1.18
N ASN A 95 0.36 3.05 -1.65
CA ASN A 95 -0.49 2.01 -2.22
C ASN A 95 -1.54 1.53 -1.22
N LYS A 96 -1.15 1.29 0.04
CA LYS A 96 -2.09 0.95 1.10
C LYS A 96 -3.17 2.02 1.27
N ALA A 97 -2.77 3.29 1.31
CA ALA A 97 -3.70 4.42 1.43
C ALA A 97 -4.71 4.45 0.27
N ILE A 98 -4.23 4.27 -0.96
CA ILE A 98 -5.08 4.25 -2.16
C ILE A 98 -6.04 3.06 -2.12
N LEU A 99 -5.58 1.87 -1.71
CA LEU A 99 -6.43 0.68 -1.61
C LEU A 99 -7.54 0.81 -0.55
N GLU A 100 -7.34 1.63 0.49
CA GLU A 100 -8.38 1.88 1.50
C GLU A 100 -9.56 2.72 0.95
N LEU A 101 -9.39 3.45 -0.17
CA LEU A 101 -10.48 4.19 -0.82
C LEU A 101 -11.65 3.29 -1.25
N SER A 102 -11.37 2.04 -1.59
CA SER A 102 -12.38 1.08 -2.09
C SER A 102 -12.60 -0.12 -1.18
N LYS A 103 -11.82 -0.27 -0.11
CA LYS A 103 -11.92 -1.42 0.78
C LYS A 103 -13.21 -1.39 1.60
N ASP A 104 -13.90 -2.54 1.73
CA ASP A 104 -15.11 -2.72 2.55
C ASP A 104 -16.17 -1.64 2.30
N GLY A 105 -16.41 -1.33 1.04
CA GLY A 105 -17.35 -0.32 0.59
C GLY A 105 -16.77 1.07 0.41
N GLY A 106 -15.49 1.27 0.70
CA GLY A 106 -14.80 2.53 0.43
C GLY A 106 -14.91 3.58 1.53
N GLY A 107 -14.35 4.74 1.24
CA GLY A 107 -14.40 5.91 2.10
C GLY A 107 -13.21 6.84 1.93
N PRO A 108 -13.21 7.99 2.60
CA PRO A 108 -12.15 8.99 2.43
C PRO A 108 -10.83 8.56 3.08
N VAL A 109 -9.75 9.02 2.46
CA VAL A 109 -8.36 8.79 2.88
C VAL A 109 -7.61 10.11 2.87
N HIS A 110 -6.68 10.27 3.78
CA HIS A 110 -5.84 11.45 3.88
C HIS A 110 -4.37 11.08 3.73
N ILE A 111 -3.66 11.82 2.87
CA ILE A 111 -2.20 11.77 2.76
C ILE A 111 -1.65 13.18 3.01
N ASN A 112 -0.82 13.32 4.04
CA ASN A 112 -0.12 14.55 4.33
C ASN A 112 1.36 14.42 3.94
N LEU A 113 1.80 15.28 3.02
CA LEU A 113 3.15 15.26 2.50
C LEU A 113 4.00 16.34 3.19
N THR A 114 5.17 15.96 3.67
CA THR A 114 6.19 16.96 4.02
C THR A 114 6.90 17.38 2.74
N ASN A 115 6.89 18.67 2.45
CA ASN A 115 7.64 19.23 1.34
C ASN A 115 8.55 20.39 1.76
N GLY A 116 9.67 20.56 1.07
CA GLY A 116 10.50 21.75 1.11
C GLY A 116 10.16 22.66 -0.08
N TYR A 117 10.49 23.95 0.03
CA TYR A 117 10.45 24.82 -1.14
C TYR A 117 11.61 24.47 -2.07
N THR A 118 11.34 23.63 -3.06
CA THR A 118 12.30 23.32 -4.12
C THR A 118 12.01 24.23 -5.31
N GLY A 119 12.99 25.02 -5.71
CA GLY A 119 12.75 26.14 -6.62
C GLY A 119 12.55 25.81 -8.10
N LYS A 120 12.52 24.54 -8.54
CA LYS A 120 12.39 24.23 -9.97
C LYS A 120 11.49 23.02 -10.20
N TYR A 121 10.36 23.25 -10.83
CA TYR A 121 9.49 22.19 -11.35
C TYR A 121 9.95 21.80 -12.76
N THR A 122 10.94 20.92 -12.84
CA THR A 122 11.58 20.52 -14.12
C THR A 122 11.21 19.11 -14.56
N THR A 123 10.46 18.37 -13.73
CA THR A 123 10.01 17.01 -14.06
C THR A 123 9.02 17.03 -15.21
N LYS A 124 9.38 16.41 -16.32
CA LYS A 124 8.52 16.27 -17.50
C LYS A 124 7.82 14.93 -17.56
N GLU A 125 8.40 13.91 -16.94
CA GLU A 125 7.86 12.55 -16.90
C GLU A 125 7.81 12.05 -15.47
N LEU A 126 6.71 11.39 -15.11
CA LEU A 126 6.59 10.75 -13.80
C LEU A 126 7.40 9.46 -13.77
N PRO A 127 8.12 9.17 -12.67
CA PRO A 127 8.85 7.92 -12.53
C PRO A 127 7.88 6.74 -12.52
N LYS A 128 8.32 5.61 -13.06
CA LYS A 128 7.59 4.34 -12.90
C LYS A 128 7.67 3.90 -11.44
N VAL A 129 6.54 3.69 -10.82
CA VAL A 129 6.43 3.24 -9.43
C VAL A 129 5.73 1.89 -9.37
N ARG A 130 6.01 1.13 -8.32
CA ARG A 130 5.28 -0.11 -8.05
C ARG A 130 3.84 0.18 -7.67
N VAL A 131 2.90 -0.44 -8.38
CA VAL A 131 1.46 -0.40 -8.08
C VAL A 131 1.06 -1.72 -7.43
N ILE A 132 0.40 -1.65 -6.28
CA ILE A 132 -0.15 -2.80 -5.58
C ILE A 132 -1.65 -2.87 -5.88
N GLN A 133 -2.10 -4.01 -6.36
CA GLN A 133 -3.52 -4.29 -6.59
C GLN A 133 -4.03 -5.25 -5.53
N ARG A 134 -5.27 -5.06 -5.10
CA ARG A 134 -5.99 -6.01 -4.26
C ARG A 134 -6.99 -6.75 -5.13
N ILE A 135 -7.02 -8.06 -4.99
CA ILE A 135 -7.95 -8.95 -5.67
C ILE A 135 -8.82 -9.61 -4.60
N SER A 136 -10.11 -9.52 -4.75
CA SER A 136 -11.09 -10.20 -3.91
C SER A 136 -11.52 -11.52 -4.59
N LYS A 137 -12.22 -12.36 -3.85
CA LYS A 137 -12.80 -13.61 -4.40
C LYS A 137 -13.86 -13.39 -5.50
N PHE A 138 -14.32 -12.16 -5.67
CA PHE A 138 -15.32 -11.78 -6.68
C PHE A 138 -14.69 -11.18 -7.94
N ASP A 139 -13.39 -10.87 -7.89
CA ASP A 139 -12.67 -10.28 -9.01
C ASP A 139 -12.09 -11.38 -9.92
N SER A 140 -11.85 -11.04 -11.18
CA SER A 140 -11.14 -11.93 -12.08
C SER A 140 -9.70 -12.13 -11.61
N PHE A 141 -9.26 -13.37 -11.53
CA PHE A 141 -7.88 -13.68 -11.16
C PHE A 141 -6.95 -13.21 -12.29
N PRO A 142 -5.86 -12.48 -11.97
CA PRO A 142 -4.96 -11.96 -13.00
C PRO A 142 -4.20 -13.10 -13.69
N THR A 143 -3.83 -12.85 -14.94
CA THR A 143 -2.91 -13.75 -15.64
C THR A 143 -1.55 -13.73 -14.96
N LEU A 144 -1.07 -14.90 -14.53
CA LEU A 144 0.23 -15.02 -13.91
C LEU A 144 1.36 -14.88 -14.94
N PRO A 145 2.50 -14.26 -14.59
CA PRO A 145 3.66 -14.21 -15.45
C PRO A 145 4.16 -15.64 -15.72
N LYS A 146 4.63 -15.88 -16.94
CA LYS A 146 5.37 -17.12 -17.27
C LYS A 146 6.78 -17.00 -16.71
N GLY A 147 7.23 -17.97 -15.95
CA GLY A 147 8.58 -17.93 -15.39
C GLY A 147 8.73 -18.75 -14.11
N LYS A 148 9.68 -18.38 -13.29
CA LYS A 148 9.97 -19.03 -12.01
C LYS A 148 9.06 -18.44 -10.93
N ILE A 149 8.21 -19.28 -10.36
CA ILE A 149 7.26 -18.90 -9.34
C ILE A 149 7.64 -19.55 -8.01
N GLY A 150 7.69 -18.72 -6.96
CA GLY A 150 7.86 -19.21 -5.59
C GLY A 150 6.68 -18.82 -4.72
N ILE A 151 6.25 -19.73 -3.86
CA ILE A 151 5.32 -19.45 -2.78
C ILE A 151 6.13 -19.35 -1.50
N PHE A 152 6.20 -18.16 -0.92
CA PHE A 152 6.87 -17.96 0.35
C PHE A 152 5.87 -18.14 1.48
N VAL A 153 6.14 -19.11 2.35
CA VAL A 153 5.32 -19.37 3.52
C VAL A 153 6.05 -18.90 4.78
N GLY A 154 5.45 -17.97 5.50
CA GLY A 154 5.92 -17.54 6.80
C GLY A 154 5.49 -18.50 7.90
N ALA A 155 5.44 -18.00 9.14
CA ALA A 155 4.90 -18.78 10.27
C ALA A 155 3.42 -19.08 10.03
N HIS A 156 3.06 -20.34 9.98
CA HIS A 156 1.72 -20.80 9.65
C HIS A 156 1.22 -21.83 10.67
N SER A 157 -0.08 -21.90 10.88
CA SER A 157 -0.71 -22.98 11.62
C SER A 157 -0.64 -24.30 10.84
N VAL A 158 -1.07 -25.38 11.46
CA VAL A 158 -1.19 -26.67 10.76
C VAL A 158 -2.07 -26.51 9.51
N TRP A 159 -1.59 -27.05 8.40
CA TRP A 159 -2.26 -26.97 7.12
C TRP A 159 -3.47 -27.89 7.08
N THR A 160 -4.58 -27.39 6.52
CA THR A 160 -5.70 -28.26 6.16
C THR A 160 -5.37 -29.02 4.88
N GLU A 161 -5.94 -30.20 4.71
CA GLU A 161 -5.77 -30.97 3.47
C GLU A 161 -6.24 -30.18 2.23
N GLU A 162 -7.31 -29.39 2.38
CA GLU A 162 -7.82 -28.56 1.29
C GLU A 162 -6.78 -27.52 0.83
N LEU A 163 -6.17 -26.81 1.79
CA LEU A 163 -5.15 -25.79 1.48
C LEU A 163 -3.89 -26.43 0.91
N LEU A 164 -3.43 -27.55 1.51
CA LEU A 164 -2.27 -28.30 1.02
C LEU A 164 -2.48 -28.74 -0.44
N ASN A 165 -3.60 -29.39 -0.73
CA ASN A 165 -3.96 -29.84 -2.09
C ASN A 165 -4.06 -28.68 -3.08
N ALA A 166 -4.59 -27.52 -2.65
CA ALA A 166 -4.69 -26.33 -3.50
C ALA A 166 -3.30 -25.78 -3.86
N VAL A 167 -2.38 -25.70 -2.89
CA VAL A 167 -1.00 -25.24 -3.12
C VAL A 167 -0.23 -26.22 -3.99
N GLU A 168 -0.33 -27.51 -3.76
CA GLU A 168 0.32 -28.52 -4.59
C GLU A 168 -0.19 -28.53 -6.03
N LYS A 169 -1.51 -28.40 -6.20
CA LYS A 169 -2.10 -28.24 -7.53
C LYS A 169 -1.58 -26.97 -8.23
N PHE A 170 -1.48 -25.87 -7.50
CA PHE A 170 -0.91 -24.62 -8.03
C PHE A 170 0.55 -24.84 -8.46
N CYS A 171 1.38 -25.43 -7.61
CA CYS A 171 2.79 -25.71 -7.90
C CYS A 171 2.96 -26.57 -9.14
N ARG A 172 2.19 -27.63 -9.24
CA ARG A 172 2.21 -28.54 -10.40
C ARG A 172 1.83 -27.85 -11.70
N LEU A 173 0.78 -27.02 -11.69
CA LEU A 173 0.29 -26.32 -12.89
C LEU A 173 1.18 -25.19 -13.35
N ASN A 174 1.91 -24.55 -12.43
CA ASN A 174 2.68 -23.35 -12.70
C ASN A 174 4.19 -23.55 -12.57
N ASN A 175 4.66 -24.78 -12.40
CA ASN A 175 6.07 -25.10 -12.15
C ASN A 175 6.65 -24.24 -11.00
N ALA A 176 5.89 -24.13 -9.90
CA ALA A 176 6.25 -23.35 -8.74
C ALA A 176 6.83 -24.22 -7.62
N VAL A 177 7.54 -23.59 -6.69
CA VAL A 177 8.07 -24.23 -5.48
C VAL A 177 7.57 -23.51 -4.24
N VAL A 178 7.56 -24.21 -3.09
CA VAL A 178 7.20 -23.63 -1.81
C VAL A 178 8.47 -23.34 -1.00
N LEU A 179 8.74 -22.07 -0.79
CA LEU A 179 9.87 -21.61 0.01
C LEU A 179 9.44 -21.53 1.47
N CYS A 180 9.93 -22.44 2.27
CA CYS A 180 9.49 -22.63 3.65
C CYS A 180 10.66 -22.65 4.63
N ASP A 181 10.32 -22.51 5.89
CA ASP A 181 11.21 -22.74 7.04
C ASP A 181 10.53 -23.66 8.07
N HIS A 182 11.17 -23.84 9.22
CA HIS A 182 10.67 -24.71 10.29
C HIS A 182 9.38 -24.19 10.98
N LEU A 183 8.96 -22.94 10.74
CA LEU A 183 7.73 -22.38 11.28
C LEU A 183 6.56 -22.46 10.30
N SER A 184 6.82 -22.77 9.04
CA SER A 184 5.79 -22.79 7.99
C SER A 184 4.81 -23.94 8.09
N ASN A 185 5.15 -25.00 8.83
CA ASN A 185 4.37 -26.24 8.95
C ASN A 185 3.92 -26.85 7.59
N TYR A 186 4.59 -26.49 6.51
CA TYR A 186 4.34 -27.08 5.20
C TYR A 186 5.17 -28.37 5.05
N HIS A 187 4.52 -29.47 4.64
CA HIS A 187 5.12 -30.78 4.42
C HIS A 187 4.56 -31.38 3.13
N GLY A 188 4.85 -30.75 2.01
CA GLY A 188 4.38 -31.16 0.69
C GLY A 188 5.50 -31.45 -0.28
N ASP A 189 5.17 -31.97 -1.46
CA ASP A 189 6.13 -32.42 -2.48
C ASP A 189 6.99 -31.28 -3.08
N TYR A 190 6.54 -30.03 -2.93
CA TYR A 190 7.21 -28.84 -3.52
C TYR A 190 8.02 -28.03 -2.51
N GLU A 191 8.34 -28.63 -1.36
CA GLU A 191 9.05 -28.03 -0.25
C GLU A 191 10.49 -27.69 -0.60
N VAL A 192 10.90 -26.43 -0.31
CA VAL A 192 12.29 -25.96 -0.42
C VAL A 192 12.65 -25.17 0.83
N PHE A 193 13.52 -25.75 1.68
CA PHE A 193 14.10 -25.03 2.81
C PHE A 193 15.12 -24.02 2.33
N HIS A 194 14.73 -22.78 2.22
CA HIS A 194 15.55 -21.73 1.59
C HIS A 194 16.48 -21.01 2.57
N ASN A 195 16.16 -20.94 3.87
CA ASN A 195 16.84 -20.09 4.84
C ASN A 195 18.34 -20.38 4.97
N LEU A 196 18.73 -21.65 5.05
CA LEU A 196 20.14 -22.02 5.17
C LEU A 196 20.98 -21.64 3.96
N ILE A 197 20.35 -21.55 2.77
CA ILE A 197 21.03 -21.22 1.52
C ILE A 197 21.05 -19.72 1.28
N THR A 198 19.93 -19.04 1.52
CA THR A 198 19.78 -17.61 1.23
C THR A 198 20.51 -16.70 2.23
N CYS A 199 20.79 -17.19 3.43
CA CYS A 199 21.61 -16.49 4.43
C CYS A 199 23.11 -16.43 4.11
N GLN A 200 23.56 -17.17 3.11
CA GLN A 200 24.97 -17.18 2.73
C GLN A 200 25.31 -15.99 1.85
N LYS A 201 26.20 -15.11 2.32
CA LYS A 201 26.58 -13.87 1.59
C LYS A 201 27.27 -14.13 0.24
N GLN A 202 27.91 -15.29 0.10
CA GLN A 202 28.76 -15.64 -1.06
C GLN A 202 28.04 -16.44 -2.13
N TYR A 203 26.81 -16.88 -1.88
CA TYR A 203 26.04 -17.72 -2.79
C TYR A 203 24.68 -17.09 -3.09
N ARG A 204 24.35 -16.96 -4.37
CA ARG A 204 23.00 -16.59 -4.83
C ARG A 204 22.29 -17.83 -5.38
N PRO A 205 21.36 -18.41 -4.63
CA PRO A 205 20.60 -19.56 -5.10
C PRO A 205 19.65 -19.18 -6.24
N ALA A 206 19.29 -20.16 -7.05
CA ALA A 206 18.34 -19.95 -8.16
C ALA A 206 16.98 -19.41 -7.72
N CYS A 207 16.57 -19.71 -6.48
CA CYS A 207 15.34 -19.18 -5.88
C CYS A 207 15.40 -17.66 -5.53
N SER A 208 16.57 -17.02 -5.66
CA SER A 208 16.67 -15.56 -5.52
C SER A 208 16.18 -14.79 -6.74
N ASN A 209 16.02 -15.45 -7.89
CA ASN A 209 15.58 -14.84 -9.14
C ASN A 209 14.21 -15.43 -9.54
N LEU A 210 13.18 -14.99 -8.84
CA LEU A 210 11.79 -15.35 -9.14
C LEU A 210 11.13 -14.26 -9.98
N ASP A 211 10.31 -14.67 -10.93
CA ASP A 211 9.48 -13.76 -11.73
C ASP A 211 8.18 -13.41 -11.00
N LEU A 212 7.74 -14.30 -10.12
CA LEU A 212 6.59 -14.07 -9.22
C LEU A 212 6.88 -14.69 -7.85
N MET A 213 6.56 -13.94 -6.81
CA MET A 213 6.51 -14.46 -5.43
C MET A 213 5.11 -14.29 -4.86
N VAL A 214 4.54 -15.39 -4.40
CA VAL A 214 3.27 -15.44 -3.66
C VAL A 214 3.60 -15.58 -2.17
N TYR A 215 2.92 -14.84 -1.32
CA TYR A 215 3.08 -14.93 0.14
C TYR A 215 1.83 -15.55 0.77
N ILE A 216 2.04 -16.47 1.68
CA ILE A 216 1.01 -17.11 2.52
C ILE A 216 1.37 -16.93 4.00
#